data_257b10f770cc780baa8b2196c82999a2
#
_entry.id   257b10f770cc780baa8b2196c82999a2
#
_cell.length_a   1.000
_cell.length_b   1.000
_cell.length_c   1.000
_cell.angle_alpha   90.00
_cell.angle_beta   90.00
_cell.angle_gamma   90.00
#
_symmetry.space_group_name_H-M   'P 1'
#
loop_
_entity.id
_entity.type
_entity.pdbx_description
1 polymer ?
#
loop_
_entity_poly.entity_id
_entity_poly.type
_entity_poly.pdbx_seq_one_letter_code
_entity_poly.pdbx_strand_id
1 'polypeptide(L)'
;MMAEVSATQKSDEEIVSLGTRNGMELAILKRTEKSMGRIIAKLDSTDLIDGVRVEPLQIYPDDRGFFTEIARLGRGLASDMVPDSTRKIQISLTLTYPNTIKAIHYHSEQTDLWAPVTGMVQVFLYDLRRHSKTFGLINTIYAGRFRPWEILIPPGVGHGYKALGVEPIQLLYLTDRHYNPADELRLPYNDPNIAYDWETQHK
;
A
#
# COMPACT_ATOMS: atom_id res chain seq x y z
N MET A 1 -6.27 26.47 -28.03
CA MET A 1 -5.28 26.96 -27.06
C MET A 1 -5.48 26.11 -25.80
N MET A 2 -4.74 25.03 -25.71
CA MET A 2 -4.77 24.17 -24.51
C MET A 2 -3.81 24.75 -23.49
N ALA A 3 -4.33 25.06 -22.29
CA ALA A 3 -3.51 25.53 -21.18
C ALA A 3 -2.69 24.37 -20.65
N GLU A 4 -1.38 24.42 -20.81
CA GLU A 4 -0.45 23.56 -20.08
C GLU A 4 -0.61 23.83 -18.57
N VAL A 5 -1.03 22.80 -17.84
CA VAL A 5 -1.00 22.81 -16.38
C VAL A 5 0.46 22.68 -15.97
N SER A 6 1.07 23.82 -15.66
CA SER A 6 2.40 23.91 -15.06
C SER A 6 2.45 23.05 -13.80
N ALA A 7 3.32 22.06 -13.79
CA ALA A 7 3.71 21.37 -12.58
C ALA A 7 4.42 22.37 -11.65
N THR A 8 3.69 22.92 -10.69
CA THR A 8 4.24 23.82 -9.68
C THR A 8 5.31 23.07 -8.90
N GLN A 9 6.58 23.44 -9.04
CA GLN A 9 7.67 22.99 -8.17
C GLN A 9 7.30 23.39 -6.73
N LYS A 10 7.00 22.40 -5.91
CA LYS A 10 6.70 22.59 -4.50
C LYS A 10 7.95 23.03 -3.78
N SER A 11 7.87 24.07 -2.95
CA SER A 11 9.02 24.64 -2.25
C SER A 11 9.66 23.62 -1.30
N ASP A 12 10.98 23.64 -1.15
CA ASP A 12 11.73 22.73 -0.28
C ASP A 12 11.32 22.85 1.21
N GLU A 13 10.71 23.97 1.63
CA GLU A 13 10.16 24.17 2.97
C GLU A 13 8.95 23.27 3.29
N GLU A 14 8.26 22.78 2.25
CA GLU A 14 7.13 21.86 2.39
C GLU A 14 7.53 20.39 2.43
N ILE A 15 8.83 20.07 2.40
CA ILE A 15 9.33 18.72 2.23
C ILE A 15 10.20 18.32 3.42
N VAL A 16 9.99 17.10 3.91
CA VAL A 16 10.86 16.42 4.90
C VAL A 16 11.62 15.32 4.18
N SER A 17 12.95 15.49 4.05
CA SER A 17 13.80 14.47 3.44
C SER A 17 13.93 13.25 4.36
N LEU A 18 13.80 12.06 3.77
CA LEU A 18 14.08 10.77 4.40
C LEU A 18 15.43 10.19 3.91
N GLY A 19 16.13 10.93 3.03
CA GLY A 19 17.41 10.54 2.44
C GLY A 19 17.27 9.76 1.15
N THR A 20 18.42 9.32 0.62
CA THR A 20 18.49 8.52 -0.62
C THR A 20 18.85 7.08 -0.28
N ARG A 21 18.08 6.13 -0.83
CA ARG A 21 18.34 4.69 -0.70
C ARG A 21 18.19 4.02 -2.05
N ASN A 22 19.16 3.20 -2.41
CA ASN A 22 19.19 2.47 -3.70
C ASN A 22 18.92 3.38 -4.91
N GLY A 23 19.47 4.61 -4.89
CA GLY A 23 19.27 5.60 -5.94
C GLY A 23 17.91 6.31 -5.92
N MET A 24 17.04 5.97 -4.98
CA MET A 24 15.72 6.60 -4.81
C MET A 24 15.77 7.66 -3.71
N GLU A 25 15.49 8.91 -4.06
CA GLU A 25 15.30 9.98 -3.09
C GLU A 25 13.89 9.88 -2.48
N LEU A 26 13.85 9.72 -1.15
CA LEU A 26 12.62 9.56 -0.39
C LEU A 26 12.35 10.79 0.46
N ALA A 27 11.09 11.23 0.49
CA ALA A 27 10.68 12.41 1.23
C ALA A 27 9.19 12.38 1.57
N ILE A 28 8.80 13.19 2.55
CA ILE A 28 7.40 13.48 2.86
C ILE A 28 7.07 14.88 2.37
N LEU A 29 5.95 15.02 1.66
CA LEU A 29 5.33 16.29 1.37
C LEU A 29 4.42 16.66 2.56
N LYS A 30 4.75 17.71 3.29
CA LYS A 30 4.01 18.12 4.50
C LYS A 30 2.55 18.44 4.17
N ARG A 31 1.67 18.05 5.07
CA ARG A 31 0.26 18.37 5.06
C ARG A 31 -0.10 19.15 6.32
N THR A 32 -0.99 20.10 6.19
CA THR A 32 -1.50 20.93 7.31
C THR A 32 -2.76 20.36 7.92
N GLU A 33 -3.49 19.53 7.17
CA GLU A 33 -4.77 18.97 7.59
C GLU A 33 -4.80 17.45 7.47
N LYS A 34 -5.49 16.79 8.40
CA LYS A 34 -5.72 15.35 8.33
C LYS A 34 -6.57 15.01 7.11
N SER A 35 -6.19 13.95 6.44
CA SER A 35 -6.90 13.47 5.25
C SER A 35 -6.70 11.98 5.03
N MET A 36 -7.71 11.32 4.47
CA MET A 36 -7.61 9.96 3.94
C MET A 36 -7.06 9.94 2.51
N GLY A 37 -6.81 11.10 1.91
CA GLY A 37 -6.40 11.20 0.52
C GLY A 37 -7.48 10.74 -0.47
N ARG A 38 -7.05 10.07 -1.55
CA ARG A 38 -7.95 9.51 -2.57
C ARG A 38 -8.43 8.12 -2.14
N ILE A 39 -9.75 7.97 -1.96
CA ILE A 39 -10.36 6.66 -1.68
C ILE A 39 -10.53 5.93 -3.00
N ILE A 40 -9.85 4.80 -3.15
CA ILE A 40 -9.91 3.96 -4.34
C ILE A 40 -11.14 3.06 -4.25
N ALA A 41 -12.17 3.40 -5.01
CA ALA A 41 -13.45 2.69 -5.01
C ALA A 41 -13.60 1.71 -6.18
N LYS A 42 -12.77 1.84 -7.24
CA LYS A 42 -12.83 1.06 -8.47
C LYS A 42 -11.43 0.55 -8.85
N LEU A 43 -11.37 -0.62 -9.51
CA LEU A 43 -10.13 -1.24 -9.95
C LEU A 43 -9.42 -0.45 -11.05
N ASP A 44 -10.18 0.21 -11.91
CA ASP A 44 -9.72 1.04 -13.03
C ASP A 44 -9.49 2.52 -12.64
N SER A 45 -9.32 2.80 -11.34
CA SER A 45 -9.09 4.16 -10.86
C SER A 45 -7.79 4.74 -11.40
N THR A 46 -7.88 5.94 -11.95
CA THR A 46 -6.71 6.74 -12.40
C THR A 46 -6.03 7.49 -11.24
N ASP A 47 -6.59 7.43 -10.05
CA ASP A 47 -6.08 8.10 -8.85
C ASP A 47 -5.06 7.24 -8.06
N LEU A 48 -4.69 6.07 -8.57
CA LEU A 48 -3.69 5.22 -7.93
C LEU A 48 -2.30 5.86 -7.94
N ILE A 49 -1.57 5.67 -6.84
CA ILE A 49 -0.14 5.96 -6.78
C ILE A 49 0.59 5.21 -7.90
N ASP A 50 1.55 5.86 -8.53
CA ASP A 50 2.30 5.29 -9.64
C ASP A 50 2.95 3.94 -9.27
N GLY A 51 2.70 2.91 -10.08
CA GLY A 51 3.18 1.54 -9.86
C GLY A 51 2.37 0.73 -8.85
N VAL A 52 1.45 1.33 -8.08
CA VAL A 52 0.46 0.56 -7.31
C VAL A 52 -0.56 -0.04 -8.27
N ARG A 53 -0.84 -1.32 -8.09
CA ARG A 53 -1.85 -2.05 -8.87
C ARG A 53 -2.81 -2.77 -7.94
N VAL A 54 -4.07 -2.86 -8.36
CA VAL A 54 -5.14 -3.55 -7.61
C VAL A 54 -5.89 -4.47 -8.55
N GLU A 55 -6.07 -5.72 -8.15
CA GLU A 55 -6.86 -6.70 -8.89
C GLU A 55 -7.86 -7.40 -7.96
N PRO A 56 -9.01 -7.90 -8.49
CA PRO A 56 -9.94 -8.66 -7.69
C PRO A 56 -9.45 -10.09 -7.50
N LEU A 57 -9.56 -10.61 -6.28
CA LEU A 57 -9.45 -12.05 -6.04
C LEU A 57 -10.70 -12.75 -6.55
N GLN A 58 -10.53 -13.77 -7.37
CA GLN A 58 -11.64 -14.59 -7.85
C GLN A 58 -12.11 -15.54 -6.75
N ILE A 59 -13.34 -15.36 -6.28
CA ILE A 59 -13.97 -16.24 -5.29
C ILE A 59 -14.82 -17.29 -6.01
N TYR A 60 -14.65 -18.56 -5.62
CA TYR A 60 -15.42 -19.70 -6.11
C TYR A 60 -16.22 -20.30 -4.94
N PRO A 61 -17.46 -19.82 -4.70
CA PRO A 61 -18.26 -20.31 -3.58
C PRO A 61 -18.98 -21.63 -3.94
N ASP A 62 -19.14 -22.50 -2.93
CA ASP A 62 -19.99 -23.69 -2.98
C ASP A 62 -20.68 -23.92 -1.63
N ASP A 63 -21.39 -25.05 -1.45
CA ASP A 63 -22.13 -25.40 -0.24
C ASP A 63 -21.24 -25.73 0.98
N ARG A 64 -19.91 -25.80 0.80
CA ARG A 64 -18.90 -26.05 1.84
C ARG A 64 -18.14 -24.78 2.22
N GLY A 65 -18.29 -23.69 1.43
CA GLY A 65 -17.58 -22.42 1.65
C GLY A 65 -17.13 -21.78 0.33
N PHE A 66 -15.84 -21.47 0.21
CA PHE A 66 -15.29 -20.96 -1.04
C PHE A 66 -13.82 -21.36 -1.22
N PHE A 67 -13.41 -21.41 -2.47
CA PHE A 67 -12.01 -21.46 -2.86
C PHE A 67 -11.59 -20.13 -3.49
N THR A 68 -10.38 -19.69 -3.26
CA THR A 68 -9.74 -18.58 -3.97
C THR A 68 -8.25 -18.86 -4.14
N GLU A 69 -7.72 -18.54 -5.31
CA GLU A 69 -6.29 -18.51 -5.54
C GLU A 69 -5.80 -17.10 -5.19
N ILE A 70 -4.84 -17.01 -4.27
CA ILE A 70 -4.31 -15.70 -3.85
C ILE A 70 -3.31 -15.16 -4.87
N ALA A 71 -2.40 -16.01 -5.36
CA ALA A 71 -1.41 -15.59 -6.33
C ALA A 71 -0.89 -16.78 -7.13
N ARG A 72 -0.52 -16.51 -8.36
CA ARG A 72 0.24 -17.43 -9.20
C ARG A 72 1.51 -16.72 -9.65
N LEU A 73 2.64 -17.17 -9.11
CA LEU A 73 3.95 -16.56 -9.41
C LEU A 73 4.21 -16.53 -10.93
N GLY A 74 4.62 -15.38 -11.44
CA GLY A 74 4.80 -15.14 -12.87
C GLY A 74 3.51 -14.77 -13.62
N ARG A 75 2.41 -14.47 -12.92
CA ARG A 75 1.14 -14.05 -13.54
C ARG A 75 0.42 -12.98 -12.70
N GLY A 76 -0.47 -12.21 -13.36
CA GLY A 76 -1.29 -11.17 -12.73
C GLY A 76 -0.42 -10.16 -11.97
N LEU A 77 -0.81 -9.78 -10.77
CA LEU A 77 0.00 -8.90 -9.92
C LEU A 77 1.33 -9.53 -9.49
N ALA A 78 1.43 -10.86 -9.46
CA ALA A 78 2.67 -11.58 -9.15
C ALA A 78 3.52 -11.86 -10.40
N SER A 79 3.30 -11.17 -11.53
CA SER A 79 4.02 -11.41 -12.80
C SER A 79 5.54 -11.32 -12.65
N ASP A 80 6.01 -10.37 -11.83
CA ASP A 80 7.43 -10.13 -11.60
C ASP A 80 7.97 -10.87 -10.37
N MET A 81 7.11 -11.59 -9.65
CA MET A 81 7.47 -12.41 -8.49
C MET A 81 7.83 -13.83 -8.93
N VAL A 82 8.92 -13.96 -9.70
CA VAL A 82 9.46 -15.26 -10.13
C VAL A 82 10.76 -15.50 -9.38
N PRO A 83 10.85 -16.59 -8.59
CA PRO A 83 12.10 -16.93 -7.92
C PRO A 83 13.22 -17.21 -8.94
N ASP A 84 14.41 -16.66 -8.71
CA ASP A 84 15.62 -16.93 -9.47
C ASP A 84 16.84 -16.92 -8.54
N SER A 85 18.06 -16.82 -9.08
CA SER A 85 19.28 -16.74 -8.27
C SER A 85 19.35 -15.49 -7.39
N THR A 86 18.63 -14.42 -7.75
CA THR A 86 18.65 -13.10 -7.10
C THR A 86 17.38 -12.80 -6.32
N ARG A 87 16.23 -13.34 -6.74
CA ARG A 87 14.92 -13.12 -6.13
C ARG A 87 14.53 -14.29 -5.24
N LYS A 88 14.18 -13.99 -4.01
CA LYS A 88 13.79 -14.92 -2.96
C LYS A 88 12.38 -14.60 -2.47
N ILE A 89 11.37 -15.17 -3.10
CA ILE A 89 9.98 -14.92 -2.72
C ILE A 89 9.73 -15.42 -1.30
N GLN A 90 9.13 -14.57 -0.47
CA GLN A 90 8.65 -14.92 0.85
C GLN A 90 7.13 -14.80 0.88
N ILE A 91 6.47 -15.77 1.51
CA ILE A 91 5.02 -15.77 1.73
C ILE A 91 4.80 -15.75 3.24
N SER A 92 4.00 -14.80 3.71
CA SER A 92 3.74 -14.59 5.12
C SER A 92 2.26 -14.39 5.38
N LEU A 93 1.82 -14.76 6.58
CA LEU A 93 0.48 -14.50 7.09
C LEU A 93 0.58 -13.73 8.40
N THR A 94 -0.19 -12.67 8.53
CA THR A 94 -0.36 -11.98 9.80
C THR A 94 -1.82 -12.01 10.24
N LEU A 95 -2.04 -12.29 11.53
CA LEU A 95 -3.31 -12.06 12.21
C LEU A 95 -3.23 -10.73 12.96
N THR A 96 -4.28 -9.92 12.86
CA THR A 96 -4.32 -8.62 13.51
C THR A 96 -5.66 -8.46 14.24
N TYR A 97 -5.58 -8.09 15.51
CA TYR A 97 -6.76 -7.85 16.34
C TYR A 97 -7.56 -6.62 15.90
N PRO A 98 -8.87 -6.56 16.20
CA PRO A 98 -9.70 -5.43 15.83
C PRO A 98 -9.13 -4.08 16.28
N ASN A 99 -9.37 -3.05 15.48
CA ASN A 99 -8.94 -1.66 15.72
C ASN A 99 -7.42 -1.44 15.81
N THR A 100 -6.61 -2.47 15.55
CA THR A 100 -5.15 -2.34 15.54
C THR A 100 -4.70 -1.66 14.24
N ILE A 101 -3.77 -0.71 14.36
CA ILE A 101 -3.06 -0.09 13.26
C ILE A 101 -1.66 -0.69 13.18
N LYS A 102 -1.28 -1.18 12.00
CA LYS A 102 0.09 -1.58 11.66
C LYS A 102 0.55 -0.68 10.50
N ALA A 103 1.31 0.37 10.84
CA ALA A 103 1.77 1.41 9.91
C ALA A 103 2.92 2.23 10.54
N ILE A 104 3.66 2.97 9.80
CA ILE A 104 3.84 3.06 8.37
C ILE A 104 5.15 2.37 8.05
N HIS A 105 5.14 1.36 7.19
CA HIS A 105 6.32 0.68 6.70
C HIS A 105 6.64 1.19 5.31
N TYR A 106 7.89 1.13 4.90
CA TYR A 106 8.30 1.36 3.52
C TYR A 106 9.63 0.68 3.25
N HIS A 107 9.83 0.30 1.99
CA HIS A 107 11.01 -0.41 1.51
C HIS A 107 11.63 0.36 0.35
N SER A 108 12.92 0.26 0.19
CA SER A 108 13.62 0.85 -0.96
C SER A 108 13.89 -0.16 -2.07
N GLU A 109 13.71 -1.45 -1.79
CA GLU A 109 13.97 -2.53 -2.73
C GLU A 109 12.81 -3.53 -2.86
N GLN A 110 12.08 -3.78 -1.77
CA GLN A 110 11.05 -4.82 -1.69
C GLN A 110 9.74 -4.34 -2.31
N THR A 111 9.14 -5.22 -3.11
CA THR A 111 7.76 -5.14 -3.59
C THR A 111 6.87 -6.04 -2.74
N ASP A 112 5.74 -5.53 -2.27
CA ASP A 112 4.75 -6.28 -1.53
C ASP A 112 3.52 -6.57 -2.39
N LEU A 113 2.95 -7.77 -2.26
CA LEU A 113 1.62 -8.13 -2.76
C LEU A 113 0.75 -8.53 -1.57
N TRP A 114 -0.25 -7.71 -1.26
CA TRP A 114 -1.13 -7.89 -0.11
C TRP A 114 -2.49 -8.44 -0.52
N ALA A 115 -2.96 -9.47 0.21
CA ALA A 115 -4.28 -10.07 0.07
C ALA A 115 -4.93 -10.19 1.44
N PRO A 116 -5.79 -9.24 1.88
CA PRO A 116 -6.59 -9.40 3.08
C PRO A 116 -7.67 -10.47 2.85
N VAL A 117 -7.54 -11.63 3.52
CA VAL A 117 -8.39 -12.80 3.26
C VAL A 117 -9.57 -12.92 4.22
N THR A 118 -9.45 -12.39 5.45
CA THR A 118 -10.57 -12.34 6.41
C THR A 118 -10.73 -10.95 7.01
N GLY A 119 -11.96 -10.64 7.45
CA GLY A 119 -12.30 -9.32 7.96
C GLY A 119 -12.22 -8.22 6.90
N MET A 120 -12.08 -6.98 7.33
CA MET A 120 -11.91 -5.81 6.47
C MET A 120 -10.77 -4.96 6.98
N VAL A 121 -10.01 -4.35 6.07
CA VAL A 121 -8.93 -3.42 6.37
C VAL A 121 -9.12 -2.09 5.65
N GLN A 122 -8.69 -1.03 6.31
CA GLN A 122 -8.42 0.27 5.71
C GLN A 122 -6.93 0.30 5.41
N VAL A 123 -6.56 0.11 4.15
CA VAL A 123 -5.17 0.20 3.69
C VAL A 123 -4.83 1.65 3.42
N PHE A 124 -3.70 2.07 3.94
CA PHE A 124 -3.07 3.36 3.70
C PHE A 124 -1.87 3.17 2.79
N LEU A 125 -1.74 4.00 1.76
CA LEU A 125 -0.58 4.08 0.88
C LEU A 125 -0.17 5.55 0.71
N TYR A 126 1.15 5.82 0.69
CA TYR A 126 1.71 7.15 0.52
C TYR A 126 2.94 7.12 -0.40
N ASP A 127 2.96 7.91 -1.45
CA ASP A 127 4.11 7.97 -2.35
C ASP A 127 5.23 8.84 -1.76
N LEU A 128 6.29 8.18 -1.28
CA LEU A 128 7.47 8.83 -0.70
C LEU A 128 8.54 9.19 -1.75
N ARG A 129 8.40 8.73 -3.00
CA ARG A 129 9.39 8.90 -4.07
C ARG A 129 9.39 10.32 -4.59
N ARG A 130 10.42 11.09 -4.27
CA ARG A 130 10.54 12.55 -4.53
C ARG A 130 10.28 12.91 -6.00
N HIS A 131 10.72 12.07 -6.94
CA HIS A 131 10.62 12.31 -8.37
C HIS A 131 9.48 11.56 -9.05
N SER A 132 8.60 10.92 -8.29
CA SER A 132 7.40 10.28 -8.81
C SER A 132 6.38 11.34 -9.25
N LYS A 133 5.65 11.06 -10.32
CA LYS A 133 4.50 11.90 -10.76
C LYS A 133 3.37 11.97 -9.72
N THR A 134 3.34 11.03 -8.78
CA THR A 134 2.36 10.96 -7.68
C THR A 134 2.97 11.26 -6.31
N PHE A 135 4.15 11.88 -6.25
CA PHE A 135 4.81 12.23 -5.00
C PHE A 135 3.87 12.95 -4.02
N GLY A 136 3.78 12.44 -2.79
CA GLY A 136 2.93 12.98 -1.74
C GLY A 136 1.45 12.62 -1.87
N LEU A 137 1.05 11.80 -2.87
CA LEU A 137 -0.32 11.31 -2.97
C LEU A 137 -0.58 10.27 -1.86
N ILE A 138 -1.77 10.36 -1.26
CA ILE A 138 -2.31 9.33 -0.36
C ILE A 138 -3.40 8.57 -1.09
N ASN A 139 -3.35 7.23 -1.01
CA ASN A 139 -4.49 6.38 -1.33
C ASN A 139 -5.01 5.68 -0.09
N THR A 140 -6.33 5.58 0.01
CA THR A 140 -7.03 4.71 0.95
C THR A 140 -7.78 3.63 0.18
N ILE A 141 -7.56 2.37 0.54
CA ILE A 141 -8.24 1.23 -0.07
C ILE A 141 -8.91 0.43 1.04
N TYR A 142 -10.22 0.20 0.91
CA TYR A 142 -10.94 -0.73 1.76
C TYR A 142 -10.94 -2.10 1.08
N ALA A 143 -10.27 -3.09 1.66
CA ALA A 143 -10.18 -4.43 1.11
C ALA A 143 -10.44 -5.50 2.17
N GLY A 144 -10.71 -6.73 1.77
CA GLY A 144 -10.98 -7.86 2.64
C GLY A 144 -12.21 -8.65 2.20
N ARG A 145 -12.88 -9.35 3.15
CA ARG A 145 -13.95 -10.30 2.88
C ARG A 145 -15.05 -9.80 1.93
N PHE A 146 -15.46 -8.53 2.08
CA PHE A 146 -16.54 -7.94 1.27
C PHE A 146 -16.03 -7.19 0.03
N ARG A 147 -14.74 -7.03 -0.10
CA ARG A 147 -14.04 -6.50 -1.25
C ARG A 147 -12.73 -7.25 -1.39
N PRO A 148 -12.77 -8.45 -1.97
CA PRO A 148 -11.60 -9.33 -2.07
C PRO A 148 -10.64 -8.82 -3.14
N TRP A 149 -9.87 -7.82 -2.78
CA TRP A 149 -8.86 -7.20 -3.62
C TRP A 149 -7.47 -7.53 -3.13
N GLU A 150 -6.59 -7.82 -4.07
CA GLU A 150 -5.15 -7.85 -3.84
C GLU A 150 -4.51 -6.54 -4.32
N ILE A 151 -3.42 -6.15 -3.67
CA ILE A 151 -2.79 -4.85 -3.84
C ILE A 151 -1.29 -5.06 -3.98
N LEU A 152 -0.72 -4.69 -5.14
CA LEU A 152 0.71 -4.63 -5.35
C LEU A 152 1.22 -3.26 -4.95
N ILE A 153 2.26 -3.25 -4.11
CA ILE A 153 2.86 -2.05 -3.53
C ILE A 153 4.34 -2.03 -3.92
N PRO A 154 4.77 -1.10 -4.80
CA PRO A 154 6.16 -1.01 -5.23
C PRO A 154 7.06 -0.38 -4.16
N PRO A 155 8.40 -0.52 -4.30
CA PRO A 155 9.36 0.19 -3.46
C PRO A 155 9.11 1.69 -3.42
N GLY A 156 9.42 2.32 -2.28
CA GLY A 156 9.26 3.76 -2.06
C GLY A 156 7.83 4.22 -1.78
N VAL A 157 6.88 3.30 -1.71
CA VAL A 157 5.51 3.59 -1.26
C VAL A 157 5.37 3.22 0.21
N GLY A 158 5.13 4.22 1.07
CA GLY A 158 4.79 4.01 2.48
C GLY A 158 3.42 3.35 2.59
N HIS A 159 3.30 2.33 3.44
CA HIS A 159 2.09 1.53 3.53
C HIS A 159 1.80 1.06 4.96
N GLY A 160 0.55 0.73 5.18
CA GLY A 160 0.04 0.23 6.44
C GLY A 160 -1.45 -0.01 6.38
N TYR A 161 -2.02 -0.51 7.47
CA TYR A 161 -3.45 -0.74 7.53
C TYR A 161 -4.01 -0.63 8.95
N LYS A 162 -5.32 -0.38 9.04
CA LYS A 162 -6.13 -0.51 10.25
C LYS A 162 -7.09 -1.68 10.07
N ALA A 163 -7.13 -2.59 11.04
CA ALA A 163 -8.13 -3.65 11.10
C ALA A 163 -9.50 -3.06 11.47
N LEU A 164 -10.52 -3.29 10.64
CA LEU A 164 -11.85 -2.76 10.81
C LEU A 164 -12.81 -3.80 11.41
N GLY A 165 -13.84 -3.30 12.11
CA GLY A 165 -14.87 -4.15 12.70
C GLY A 165 -14.46 -4.76 14.04
N VAL A 166 -15.10 -5.89 14.39
CA VAL A 166 -14.99 -6.51 15.72
C VAL A 166 -14.28 -7.86 15.69
N GLU A 167 -13.99 -8.38 14.48
CA GLU A 167 -13.29 -9.66 14.30
C GLU A 167 -11.83 -9.43 13.94
N PRO A 168 -10.91 -10.34 14.32
CA PRO A 168 -9.54 -10.32 13.82
C PRO A 168 -9.50 -10.47 12.31
N ILE A 169 -8.53 -9.80 11.70
CA ILE A 169 -8.27 -9.93 10.26
C ILE A 169 -7.05 -10.81 10.01
N GLN A 170 -7.03 -11.46 8.87
CA GLN A 170 -5.86 -12.14 8.34
C GLN A 170 -5.47 -11.48 7.01
N LEU A 171 -4.21 -11.07 6.95
CA LEU A 171 -3.56 -10.56 5.76
C LEU A 171 -2.49 -11.55 5.34
N LEU A 172 -2.65 -12.15 4.16
CA LEU A 172 -1.61 -12.89 3.47
C LEU A 172 -0.85 -11.91 2.58
N TYR A 173 0.48 -12.00 2.60
CA TYR A 173 1.29 -11.15 1.74
C TYR A 173 2.51 -11.89 1.21
N LEU A 174 2.84 -11.56 -0.03
CA LEU A 174 4.05 -12.05 -0.70
C LEU A 174 5.00 -10.86 -0.83
N THR A 175 6.31 -11.15 -0.73
CA THR A 175 7.36 -10.19 -1.01
C THR A 175 8.32 -10.79 -2.03
N ASP A 176 8.87 -9.96 -2.93
CA ASP A 176 9.81 -10.39 -3.95
C ASP A 176 11.24 -10.59 -3.41
N ARG A 177 11.40 -10.46 -2.08
CA ARG A 177 12.65 -10.65 -1.33
C ARG A 177 12.37 -11.30 0.02
N HIS A 178 13.38 -11.96 0.60
CA HIS A 178 13.33 -12.33 2.00
C HIS A 178 13.41 -11.09 2.88
N TYR A 179 12.82 -11.17 4.08
CA TYR A 179 12.91 -10.11 5.07
C TYR A 179 14.35 -9.63 5.26
N ASN A 180 14.54 -8.32 5.13
CA ASN A 180 15.80 -7.65 5.34
C ASN A 180 15.60 -6.49 6.34
N PRO A 181 16.11 -6.58 7.58
CA PRO A 181 15.95 -5.52 8.58
C PRO A 181 16.60 -4.19 8.16
N ALA A 182 17.53 -4.19 7.21
CA ALA A 182 18.14 -2.95 6.69
C ALA A 182 17.23 -2.23 5.68
N ASP A 183 16.24 -2.92 5.09
CA ASP A 183 15.23 -2.36 4.18
C ASP A 183 13.83 -2.29 4.81
N GLU A 184 13.69 -2.65 6.08
CA GLU A 184 12.46 -2.49 6.88
C GLU A 184 12.43 -1.11 7.53
N LEU A 185 11.98 -0.11 6.79
CA LEU A 185 11.97 1.28 7.24
C LEU A 185 10.60 1.66 7.81
N ARG A 186 10.57 2.60 8.77
CA ARG A 186 9.33 2.93 9.49
C ARG A 186 9.18 4.42 9.73
N LEU A 187 7.92 4.87 9.64
CA LEU A 187 7.47 6.17 10.12
C LEU A 187 6.39 5.96 11.19
N PRO A 188 6.19 6.91 12.11
CA PRO A 188 5.08 6.86 13.05
C PRO A 188 3.74 6.78 12.31
N TYR A 189 2.80 5.94 12.80
CA TYR A 189 1.46 5.83 12.21
C TYR A 189 0.70 7.16 12.20
N ASN A 190 1.03 8.04 13.13
CA ASN A 190 0.45 9.37 13.32
C ASN A 190 1.42 10.50 12.95
N ASP A 191 2.33 10.26 12.00
CA ASP A 191 3.29 11.29 11.57
C ASP A 191 2.55 12.58 11.20
N PRO A 192 2.89 13.72 11.85
CA PRO A 192 2.16 14.97 11.67
C PRO A 192 2.36 15.58 10.28
N ASN A 193 3.42 15.23 9.56
CA ASN A 193 3.68 15.73 8.22
C ASN A 193 2.87 14.96 7.16
N ILE A 194 2.57 13.68 7.40
CA ILE A 194 1.67 12.89 6.56
C ILE A 194 0.22 13.21 6.89
N ALA A 195 -0.07 13.42 8.18
CA ALA A 195 -1.39 13.78 8.70
C ALA A 195 -2.52 12.87 8.19
N TYR A 196 -2.27 11.53 8.17
CA TYR A 196 -3.29 10.59 7.73
C TYR A 196 -4.40 10.44 8.77
N ASP A 197 -5.66 10.41 8.31
CA ASP A 197 -6.82 10.23 9.17
C ASP A 197 -7.21 8.75 9.28
N TRP A 198 -6.89 8.14 10.42
CA TRP A 198 -7.23 6.76 10.75
C TRP A 198 -8.62 6.61 11.37
N GLU A 199 -9.32 7.72 11.67
CA GLU A 199 -10.60 7.67 12.34
C GLU A 199 -11.73 7.22 11.41
N THR A 200 -12.77 6.65 12.02
CA THR A 200 -13.99 6.30 11.28
C THR A 200 -14.69 7.56 10.82
N GLN A 201 -14.92 7.66 9.52
CA GLN A 201 -15.57 8.83 8.95
C GLN A 201 -17.08 8.80 9.20
N HIS A 202 -17.59 9.90 9.74
CA HIS A 202 -19.03 10.15 9.81
C HIS A 202 -19.51 10.68 8.45
N LYS A 203 -20.54 10.06 7.88
CA LYS A 203 -21.15 10.46 6.62
C LYS A 203 -22.59 10.88 6.83
#